data_213e3cd733d733da0b7ca774924fdf08
#
_entry.id   213e3cd733d733da0b7ca774924fdf08
#
_cell.length_a   1.000
_cell.length_b   1.000
_cell.length_c   1.000
_cell.angle_alpha   90.00
_cell.angle_beta   90.00
_cell.angle_gamma   90.00
#
_symmetry.space_group_name_H-M   'P 1'
#
loop_
_entity.id
_entity.type
_entity.pdbx_description
1 polymer ?
#
loop_
_entity_poly.entity_id
_entity_poly.type
_entity_poly.pdbx_seq_one_letter_code
_entity_poly.pdbx_strand_id
1 'polypeptide(L)'
;MKILFLGDVVGKSGCSAIQKYLPKLIEINNIDFVIVNGENAADPGVGITEEITNNFIKYGVNVITTGNHVWDQKEAISFIEKEKKLLRPHNLIQPSPGKGFEIFTLNNGLRVGVLNLMGNVFMKKCENVFEVSKKFLDNN
;
A
#
# COMPACT_ATOMS: atom_id res chain seq x y z
N MET A 1 -20.58 0.64 -1.55
CA MET A 1 -19.20 0.58 -1.01
C MET A 1 -18.52 1.93 -1.14
N LYS A 2 -17.94 2.43 -0.07
CA LYS A 2 -17.13 3.66 -0.05
C LYS A 2 -15.67 3.32 0.22
N ILE A 3 -14.79 3.71 -0.68
CA ILE A 3 -13.33 3.51 -0.55
C ILE A 3 -12.68 4.85 -0.27
N LEU A 4 -11.83 4.91 0.75
CA LEU A 4 -10.96 6.05 1.03
C LEU A 4 -9.54 5.71 0.56
N PHE A 5 -8.99 6.54 -0.32
CA PHE A 5 -7.58 6.45 -0.71
C PHE A 5 -6.81 7.66 -0.15
N LEU A 6 -5.77 7.39 0.61
CA LEU A 6 -4.86 8.41 1.15
C LEU A 6 -3.50 8.26 0.47
N GLY A 7 -3.15 9.25 -0.37
CA GLY A 7 -1.91 9.25 -1.14
C GLY A 7 -0.75 9.83 -0.36
N ASP A 8 0.42 9.27 -0.60
CA ASP A 8 1.74 9.74 -0.20
C ASP A 8 1.84 10.25 1.25
N VAL A 9 1.70 9.33 2.20
CA VAL A 9 1.88 9.63 3.62
C VAL A 9 3.37 9.78 3.90
N VAL A 10 3.79 11.00 4.28
CA VAL A 10 5.21 11.35 4.44
C VAL A 10 5.57 11.56 5.91
N GLY A 11 6.52 10.76 6.40
CA GLY A 11 7.18 10.90 7.69
C GLY A 11 6.26 11.02 8.90
N LYS A 12 6.76 11.58 9.99
CA LYS A 12 6.05 11.72 11.27
C LYS A 12 4.75 12.51 11.17
N SER A 13 4.71 13.57 10.37
CA SER A 13 3.53 14.42 10.21
C SER A 13 2.39 13.67 9.54
N GLY A 14 2.68 12.94 8.47
CA GLY A 14 1.71 12.09 7.78
C GLY A 14 1.19 10.97 8.67
N CYS A 15 2.09 10.25 9.35
CA CYS A 15 1.71 9.21 10.32
C CYS A 15 0.83 9.74 11.46
N SER A 16 1.16 10.93 12.00
CA SER A 16 0.36 11.57 13.05
C SER A 16 -1.03 11.98 12.56
N ALA A 17 -1.15 12.42 11.30
CA ALA A 17 -2.45 12.73 10.69
C ALA A 17 -3.32 11.47 10.55
N ILE A 18 -2.74 10.35 10.07
CA ILE A 18 -3.44 9.05 10.01
C ILE A 18 -3.94 8.66 11.40
N GLN A 19 -3.06 8.63 12.40
CA GLN A 19 -3.42 8.26 13.77
C GLN A 19 -4.57 9.10 14.32
N LYS A 20 -4.49 10.42 14.12
CA LYS A 20 -5.42 11.38 14.74
C LYS A 20 -6.79 11.42 14.05
N TYR A 21 -6.82 11.32 12.73
CA TYR A 21 -8.03 11.64 11.97
C TYR A 21 -8.68 10.43 11.30
N LEU A 22 -7.91 9.41 10.90
CA LEU A 22 -8.46 8.31 10.11
C LEU A 22 -9.58 7.54 10.80
N PRO A 23 -9.48 7.13 12.09
CA PRO A 23 -10.56 6.39 12.75
C PRO A 23 -11.89 7.13 12.71
N LYS A 24 -11.85 8.44 13.00
CA LYS A 24 -13.04 9.30 12.98
C LYS A 24 -13.59 9.51 11.55
N LEU A 25 -12.73 9.63 10.55
CA LEU A 25 -13.16 9.74 9.16
C LEU A 25 -13.88 8.49 8.68
N ILE A 26 -13.39 7.31 9.06
CA ILE A 26 -14.02 6.02 8.74
C ILE A 26 -15.44 5.99 9.32
N GLU A 27 -15.59 6.32 10.60
CA GLU A 27 -16.87 6.30 11.31
C GLU A 27 -17.88 7.30 10.71
N ILE A 28 -17.52 8.59 10.62
CA ILE A 28 -18.43 9.66 10.16
C ILE A 28 -18.89 9.44 8.71
N ASN A 29 -18.01 8.95 7.85
CA ASN A 29 -18.30 8.79 6.43
C ASN A 29 -18.80 7.41 6.06
N ASN A 30 -18.85 6.46 7.01
CA ASN A 30 -19.17 5.06 6.78
C ASN A 30 -18.26 4.49 5.66
N ILE A 31 -16.94 4.59 5.82
CA ILE A 31 -15.95 4.07 4.87
C ILE A 31 -15.85 2.55 5.03
N ASP A 32 -16.01 1.84 3.94
CA ASP A 32 -15.95 0.37 3.91
C ASP A 32 -14.52 -0.16 3.75
N PHE A 33 -13.65 0.59 3.04
CA PHE A 33 -12.30 0.16 2.73
C PHE A 33 -11.32 1.32 2.64
N VAL A 34 -10.14 1.18 3.27
CA VAL A 34 -9.11 2.22 3.32
C VAL A 34 -7.82 1.73 2.67
N ILE A 35 -7.34 2.48 1.70
CA ILE A 35 -6.05 2.29 1.03
C ILE A 35 -5.14 3.47 1.42
N VAL A 36 -3.90 3.18 1.79
CA VAL A 36 -2.89 4.20 2.10
C VAL A 36 -1.64 3.96 1.26
N ASN A 37 -1.14 4.97 0.57
CA ASN A 37 0.23 4.92 0.07
C ASN A 37 1.17 5.30 1.20
N GLY A 38 1.97 4.34 1.67
CA GLY A 38 2.89 4.47 2.79
C GLY A 38 4.37 4.40 2.40
N GLU A 39 4.69 4.56 1.11
CA GLU A 39 6.07 4.39 0.64
C GLU A 39 7.06 5.38 1.24
N ASN A 40 6.57 6.53 1.75
CA ASN A 40 7.35 7.60 2.37
C ASN A 40 7.03 7.79 3.87
N ALA A 41 6.37 6.82 4.50
CA ALA A 41 5.86 6.95 5.87
C ALA A 41 6.96 6.95 6.95
N ALA A 42 8.09 6.29 6.72
CA ALA A 42 9.20 6.26 7.67
C ALA A 42 9.92 7.62 7.76
N ASP A 43 10.62 7.86 8.87
CA ASP A 43 11.51 9.01 9.05
C ASP A 43 12.87 8.71 8.37
N PRO A 44 13.41 9.58 7.53
CA PRO A 44 13.07 10.98 7.26
C PRO A 44 12.11 11.23 6.08
N GLY A 45 11.29 10.31 5.69
CA GLY A 45 10.31 10.47 4.62
C GLY A 45 10.53 9.54 3.43
N VAL A 46 11.17 8.38 3.66
CA VAL A 46 11.39 7.33 2.65
C VAL A 46 11.25 5.93 3.26
N GLY A 47 10.52 5.06 2.57
CA GLY A 47 10.26 3.70 3.01
C GLY A 47 9.17 3.58 4.05
N ILE A 48 8.96 2.37 4.53
CA ILE A 48 8.00 2.01 5.58
C ILE A 48 8.59 0.97 6.52
N THR A 49 8.29 1.08 7.81
CA THR A 49 8.71 0.15 8.85
C THR A 49 7.60 -0.83 9.22
N GLU A 50 7.96 -1.95 9.87
CA GLU A 50 6.99 -2.90 10.41
C GLU A 50 6.09 -2.22 11.46
N GLU A 51 6.66 -1.39 12.33
CA GLU A 51 5.92 -0.64 13.33
C GLU A 51 4.87 0.28 12.70
N ILE A 52 5.24 1.06 11.67
CA ILE A 52 4.31 1.96 10.97
C ILE A 52 3.21 1.16 10.27
N THR A 53 3.56 0.05 9.63
CA THR A 53 2.60 -0.87 8.99
C THR A 53 1.56 -1.36 9.99
N ASN A 54 2.01 -1.87 11.14
CA ASN A 54 1.12 -2.35 12.21
C ASN A 54 0.24 -1.23 12.78
N ASN A 55 0.79 -0.04 12.96
CA ASN A 55 0.04 1.12 13.44
C ASN A 55 -1.05 1.54 12.44
N PHE A 56 -0.76 1.60 11.14
CA PHE A 56 -1.75 1.92 10.12
C PHE A 56 -2.89 0.90 10.11
N ILE A 57 -2.58 -0.40 10.17
CA ILE A 57 -3.59 -1.46 10.26
C ILE A 57 -4.46 -1.28 11.52
N LYS A 58 -3.86 -0.97 12.66
CA LYS A 58 -4.57 -0.70 13.92
C LYS A 58 -5.51 0.50 13.81
N TYR A 59 -5.18 1.52 13.01
CA TYR A 59 -6.02 2.70 12.81
C TYR A 59 -7.11 2.51 11.75
N GLY A 60 -7.23 1.30 11.16
CA GLY A 60 -8.30 0.96 10.23
C GLY A 60 -7.90 0.93 8.76
N VAL A 61 -6.60 0.99 8.44
CA VAL A 61 -6.12 0.78 7.07
C VAL A 61 -6.28 -0.69 6.67
N ASN A 62 -6.90 -0.94 5.53
CA ASN A 62 -7.12 -2.27 5.00
C ASN A 62 -5.95 -2.75 4.15
N VAL A 63 -5.30 -1.84 3.41
CA VAL A 63 -4.13 -2.14 2.58
C VAL A 63 -3.22 -0.94 2.45
N ILE A 64 -1.92 -1.20 2.44
CA ILE A 64 -0.86 -0.20 2.25
C ILE A 64 -0.19 -0.49 0.91
N THR A 65 -0.17 0.49 0.01
CA THR A 65 0.61 0.45 -1.23
C THR A 65 1.95 1.15 -1.03
N THR A 66 2.93 0.79 -1.83
CA THR A 66 4.26 1.38 -1.84
C THR A 66 4.71 1.72 -3.26
N GLY A 67 5.95 2.16 -3.43
CA GLY A 67 6.55 2.51 -4.72
C GLY A 67 8.04 2.22 -4.75
N ASN A 68 8.83 3.15 -5.32
CA ASN A 68 10.28 2.99 -5.48
C ASN A 68 11.05 2.96 -4.16
N HIS A 69 10.46 3.49 -3.07
CA HIS A 69 11.07 3.53 -1.74
C HIS A 69 10.73 2.31 -0.85
N VAL A 70 10.06 1.30 -1.39
CA VAL A 70 9.63 0.11 -0.63
C VAL A 70 10.78 -0.61 0.11
N TRP A 71 12.02 -0.55 -0.43
CA TRP A 71 13.20 -1.21 0.14
C TRP A 71 14.15 -0.28 0.89
N ASP A 72 13.82 0.99 1.05
CA ASP A 72 14.73 1.97 1.68
C ASP A 72 14.85 1.72 3.19
N GLN A 73 13.81 1.14 3.82
CA GLN A 73 13.92 0.53 5.15
C GLN A 73 14.27 -0.96 4.99
N LYS A 74 15.48 -1.34 5.37
CA LYS A 74 16.00 -2.72 5.16
C LYS A 74 15.12 -3.81 5.80
N GLU A 75 14.48 -3.50 6.91
CA GLU A 75 13.57 -4.43 7.59
C GLU A 75 12.35 -4.79 6.74
N ALA A 76 11.94 -3.92 5.79
CA ALA A 76 10.80 -4.20 4.91
C ALA A 76 10.96 -5.52 4.15
N ILE A 77 12.19 -5.88 3.77
CA ILE A 77 12.51 -7.13 3.07
C ILE A 77 12.08 -8.36 3.88
N SER A 78 12.22 -8.30 5.20
CA SER A 78 11.96 -9.45 6.09
C SER A 78 10.49 -9.60 6.51
N PHE A 79 9.74 -8.52 6.60
CA PHE A 79 8.35 -8.61 7.06
C PHE A 79 7.30 -8.58 5.94
N ILE A 80 7.61 -8.00 4.77
CA ILE A 80 6.64 -7.83 3.67
C ILE A 80 6.07 -9.17 3.15
N GLU A 81 6.82 -10.27 3.25
CA GLU A 81 6.32 -11.59 2.84
C GLU A 81 5.21 -12.11 3.75
N LYS A 82 5.24 -11.70 5.02
CA LYS A 82 4.29 -12.14 6.04
C LYS A 82 3.07 -11.24 6.14
N GLU A 83 3.21 -9.98 5.68
CA GLU A 83 2.14 -8.97 5.79
C GLU A 83 1.38 -8.81 4.47
N LYS A 84 0.22 -9.48 4.38
CA LYS A 84 -0.64 -9.46 3.18
C LYS A 84 -1.23 -8.08 2.87
N LYS A 85 -1.27 -7.18 3.85
CA LYS A 85 -1.81 -5.83 3.70
C LYS A 85 -0.77 -4.82 3.22
N LEU A 86 0.49 -5.22 3.05
CA LEU A 86 1.55 -4.37 2.50
C LEU A 86 1.91 -4.83 1.09
N LEU A 87 1.64 -3.99 0.10
CA LEU A 87 1.86 -4.31 -1.31
C LEU A 87 3.03 -3.50 -1.88
N ARG A 88 4.01 -4.21 -2.45
CA ARG A 88 5.04 -3.61 -3.31
C ARG A 88 4.52 -3.38 -4.73
N PRO A 89 5.22 -2.61 -5.59
CA PRO A 89 4.86 -2.57 -7.01
C PRO A 89 4.92 -3.96 -7.66
N HIS A 90 3.84 -4.32 -8.36
CA HIS A 90 3.72 -5.62 -9.03
C HIS A 90 4.67 -5.77 -10.22
N ASN A 91 4.97 -4.65 -10.88
CA ASN A 91 5.78 -4.57 -12.10
C ASN A 91 7.28 -4.36 -11.87
N LEU A 92 7.82 -4.77 -10.71
CA LEU A 92 9.27 -4.82 -10.49
C LEU A 92 9.90 -5.89 -11.39
N ILE A 93 11.03 -5.57 -12.04
CA ILE A 93 11.70 -6.48 -13.01
C ILE A 93 12.32 -7.70 -12.33
N GLN A 94 12.84 -7.52 -11.12
CA GLN A 94 13.53 -8.60 -10.41
C GLN A 94 12.59 -9.30 -9.42
N PRO A 95 12.81 -10.61 -9.19
CA PRO A 95 12.13 -11.30 -8.09
C PRO A 95 12.34 -10.55 -6.79
N SER A 96 11.25 -10.19 -6.14
CA SER A 96 11.25 -9.41 -4.91
C SER A 96 10.28 -10.03 -3.90
N PRO A 97 10.59 -10.01 -2.60
CA PRO A 97 9.70 -10.53 -1.59
C PRO A 97 8.36 -9.78 -1.57
N GLY A 98 7.35 -10.39 -0.98
CA GLY A 98 6.01 -9.82 -0.88
C GLY A 98 5.22 -9.84 -2.19
N LYS A 99 4.04 -9.26 -2.15
CA LYS A 99 3.07 -9.27 -3.25
C LYS A 99 2.83 -7.87 -3.79
N GLY A 100 2.43 -7.79 -5.07
CA GLY A 100 1.98 -6.54 -5.69
C GLY A 100 0.46 -6.48 -5.90
N PHE A 101 -0.24 -7.56 -5.56
CA PHE A 101 -1.70 -7.70 -5.67
C PHE A 101 -2.23 -8.55 -4.53
N GLU A 102 -3.41 -8.18 -4.01
CA GLU A 102 -4.16 -9.00 -3.06
C GLU A 102 -5.67 -8.71 -3.18
N ILE A 103 -6.50 -9.70 -2.83
CA ILE A 103 -7.95 -9.58 -2.78
C ILE A 103 -8.39 -9.59 -1.32
N PHE A 104 -9.13 -8.57 -0.92
CA PHE A 104 -9.69 -8.41 0.41
C PHE A 104 -11.19 -8.66 0.40
N THR A 105 -11.68 -9.52 1.29
CA THR A 105 -13.11 -9.75 1.46
C THR A 105 -13.60 -8.94 2.65
N LEU A 106 -14.60 -8.10 2.41
CA LEU A 106 -15.24 -7.27 3.43
C LEU A 106 -16.28 -8.09 4.23
N ASN A 107 -16.68 -7.58 5.41
CA ASN A 107 -17.67 -8.23 6.26
C ASN A 107 -19.03 -8.45 5.59
N ASN A 108 -19.38 -7.64 4.61
CA ASN A 108 -20.60 -7.76 3.81
C ASN A 108 -20.46 -8.70 2.59
N GLY A 109 -19.35 -9.43 2.47
CA GLY A 109 -19.07 -10.38 1.39
C GLY A 109 -18.53 -9.73 0.11
N LEU A 110 -18.46 -8.41 0.01
CA LEU A 110 -17.85 -7.74 -1.15
C LEU A 110 -16.35 -7.99 -1.17
N ARG A 111 -15.80 -8.12 -2.38
CA ARG A 111 -14.37 -8.33 -2.62
C ARG A 111 -13.74 -7.10 -3.26
N VAL A 112 -12.59 -6.69 -2.76
CA VAL A 112 -11.79 -5.58 -3.29
C VAL A 112 -10.42 -6.12 -3.69
N GLY A 113 -10.12 -6.09 -5.00
CA GLY A 113 -8.78 -6.38 -5.51
C GLY A 113 -7.96 -5.09 -5.55
N VAL A 114 -6.74 -5.13 -5.00
CA VAL A 114 -5.82 -4.00 -5.04
C VAL A 114 -4.54 -4.42 -5.76
N LEU A 115 -4.31 -3.84 -6.93
CA LEU A 115 -3.10 -4.01 -7.72
C LEU A 115 -2.23 -2.74 -7.59
N ASN A 116 -1.03 -2.88 -7.04
CA ASN A 116 -0.08 -1.78 -6.91
C ASN A 116 0.89 -1.79 -8.11
N LEU A 117 1.00 -0.67 -8.80
CA LEU A 117 1.86 -0.51 -9.98
C LEU A 117 2.70 0.77 -9.87
N MET A 118 3.90 0.74 -10.44
CA MET A 118 4.82 1.88 -10.48
C MET A 118 5.06 2.31 -11.92
N GLY A 119 5.11 3.63 -12.17
CA GLY A 119 5.50 4.18 -13.47
C GLY A 119 7.02 4.19 -13.68
N ASN A 120 7.46 4.46 -14.93
CA ASN A 120 8.88 4.49 -15.32
C ASN A 120 9.46 5.91 -15.43
N VAL A 121 8.64 6.96 -15.33
CA VAL A 121 9.08 8.35 -15.54
C VAL A 121 9.89 8.81 -14.33
N PHE A 122 11.18 9.09 -14.55
CA PHE A 122 12.16 9.43 -13.51
C PHE A 122 12.35 8.38 -12.39
N MET A 123 11.92 7.14 -12.64
CA MET A 123 12.00 6.03 -11.68
C MET A 123 13.06 5.00 -12.07
N LYS A 124 13.40 4.12 -11.13
CA LYS A 124 14.17 2.90 -11.45
C LYS A 124 13.38 2.09 -12.48
N LYS A 125 14.11 1.43 -13.40
CA LYS A 125 13.48 0.64 -14.45
C LYS A 125 12.56 -0.43 -13.86
N CYS A 126 11.31 -0.43 -14.30
CA CYS A 126 10.31 -1.47 -14.03
C CYS A 126 9.63 -1.88 -15.35
N GLU A 127 8.83 -2.93 -15.34
CA GLU A 127 8.05 -3.31 -16.52
C GLU A 127 7.01 -2.24 -16.85
N ASN A 128 6.63 -2.17 -18.12
CA ASN A 128 5.65 -1.20 -18.60
C ASN A 128 4.31 -1.36 -17.86
N VAL A 129 3.86 -0.29 -17.22
CA VAL A 129 2.65 -0.29 -16.39
C VAL A 129 1.39 -0.69 -17.17
N PHE A 130 1.27 -0.25 -18.42
CA PHE A 130 0.10 -0.55 -19.25
C PHE A 130 0.09 -2.01 -19.74
N GLU A 131 1.23 -2.55 -20.09
CA GLU A 131 1.35 -3.94 -20.51
C GLU A 131 1.10 -4.91 -19.35
N VAL A 132 1.69 -4.62 -18.18
CA VAL A 132 1.50 -5.44 -16.99
C VAL A 132 0.07 -5.38 -16.52
N SER A 133 -0.57 -4.20 -16.46
CA SER A 133 -1.97 -4.08 -16.04
C SER A 133 -2.91 -4.80 -17.02
N LYS A 134 -2.70 -4.68 -18.32
CA LYS A 134 -3.48 -5.41 -19.32
C LYS A 134 -3.35 -6.92 -19.15
N LYS A 135 -2.12 -7.41 -19.13
CA LYS A 135 -1.85 -8.85 -18.93
C LYS A 135 -2.44 -9.38 -17.63
N PHE A 136 -2.39 -8.57 -16.56
CA PHE A 136 -2.98 -8.93 -15.28
C PHE A 136 -4.50 -9.07 -15.38
N LEU A 137 -5.19 -8.09 -16.00
CA LEU A 137 -6.65 -8.10 -16.16
C LEU A 137 -7.14 -9.20 -17.10
N ASP A 138 -6.37 -9.53 -18.16
CA ASP A 138 -6.72 -10.59 -19.10
C ASP A 138 -6.63 -12.00 -18.47
N ASN A 139 -5.88 -12.15 -17.36
CA ASN A 139 -5.66 -13.44 -16.69
C ASN A 139 -6.43 -13.61 -15.36
N ASN A 140 -7.18 -12.60 -14.90
CA ASN A 140 -7.92 -12.60 -13.62
C ASN A 140 -9.32 -12.01 -13.78
#